data_835f4cfa4a6c8e00b8c76bb227e72444
#
_entry.id   835f4cfa4a6c8e00b8c76bb227e72444
#
_cell.length_a   1.000
_cell.length_b   1.000
_cell.length_c   1.000
_cell.angle_alpha   90.00
_cell.angle_beta   90.00
_cell.angle_gamma   90.00
#
_symmetry.space_group_name_H-M   'P 1'
#
loop_
_entity.id
_entity.type
_entity.pdbx_description
1 polymer ?
#
loop_
_entity_poly.entity_id
_entity_poly.type
_entity_poly.pdbx_seq_one_letter_code
_entity_poly.pdbx_strand_id
1 'polypeptide(L)'
;MTERIIIDAHVHLWEKQDGLIDGLPVYGLGGGVSSFLGEPHQMMPPYMDDNINNAERLLANMDYAQVNLCVVTQEYMDGNQDAYLLKVREKYPERFWICSLYEERDDYRLEGFDGLKICAGRLADQDLKKLLPVFKRAEESGKFIGLDLADGDKQTKDMQYLIDACPDLKITIGHFGMVTTEGWQEQIALAKNPNVYIESGGLTWLFHKEFYPYPSAIDAILEARDICGMDKLMWGSDYPRTMTDISYKSAVRFIAETPKMTEAEKDAFLGENAVRFYGLNALSPIPEKKNML
;
A
#
# COMPACT_ATOMS: atom_id res chain seq x y z
N MET A 1 1.37 -7.68 23.57
CA MET A 1 0.92 -8.21 22.25
C MET A 1 1.67 -9.50 22.00
N THR A 2 1.05 -10.49 21.35
CA THR A 2 1.75 -11.69 20.88
C THR A 2 2.92 -11.28 19.96
N GLU A 3 4.04 -11.99 20.04
CA GLU A 3 5.19 -11.80 19.16
C GLU A 3 4.78 -12.23 17.75
N ARG A 4 4.43 -11.29 16.88
CA ARG A 4 4.04 -11.55 15.48
C ARG A 4 4.92 -10.81 14.49
N ILE A 5 5.02 -11.34 13.29
CA ILE A 5 5.62 -10.65 12.14
C ILE A 5 4.57 -9.72 11.56
N ILE A 6 4.92 -8.44 11.40
CA ILE A 6 4.03 -7.43 10.83
C ILE A 6 4.70 -6.82 9.61
N ILE A 7 4.01 -6.85 8.47
CA ILE A 7 4.46 -6.28 7.20
C ILE A 7 3.44 -5.23 6.76
N ASP A 8 3.90 -4.04 6.49
CA ASP A 8 3.07 -2.99 5.90
C ASP A 8 3.22 -3.04 4.38
N ALA A 9 2.19 -3.48 3.70
CA ALA A 9 2.21 -3.70 2.26
C ALA A 9 2.01 -2.42 1.42
N HIS A 10 1.77 -1.26 2.07
CA HIS A 10 1.50 -0.01 1.38
C HIS A 10 1.93 1.21 2.19
N VAL A 11 3.05 1.81 1.82
CA VAL A 11 3.54 3.07 2.39
C VAL A 11 4.14 3.96 1.29
N HIS A 12 4.22 5.26 1.58
CA HIS A 12 4.86 6.23 0.70
C HIS A 12 6.05 6.88 1.39
N LEU A 13 7.08 7.22 0.61
CA LEU A 13 8.27 7.94 1.10
C LEU A 13 8.71 8.99 0.06
N TRP A 14 9.13 10.16 0.54
CA TRP A 14 9.74 11.22 -0.27
C TRP A 14 10.64 12.13 0.56
N GLU A 15 11.66 12.68 -0.08
CA GLU A 15 12.41 13.82 0.47
C GLU A 15 11.75 15.15 0.08
N LYS A 16 11.09 15.17 -1.07
CA LYS A 16 10.33 16.30 -1.59
C LYS A 16 9.12 15.77 -2.36
N GLN A 17 7.96 16.30 -2.05
CA GLN A 17 6.75 16.07 -2.83
C GLN A 17 6.71 17.04 -4.01
N ASP A 18 6.74 16.54 -5.22
CA ASP A 18 6.75 17.32 -6.46
C ASP A 18 6.02 16.62 -7.62
N GLY A 19 4.93 15.97 -7.29
CA GLY A 19 4.11 15.24 -8.24
C GLY A 19 3.18 16.10 -9.10
N LEU A 20 2.44 15.40 -9.95
CA LEU A 20 1.42 15.99 -10.82
C LEU A 20 0.14 15.16 -10.73
N ILE A 21 -1.00 15.83 -10.52
CA ILE A 21 -2.34 15.23 -10.61
C ILE A 21 -3.20 16.08 -11.54
N ASP A 22 -3.72 15.49 -12.61
CA ASP A 22 -4.53 16.16 -13.62
C ASP A 22 -3.83 17.42 -14.20
N GLY A 23 -2.50 17.35 -14.35
CA GLY A 23 -1.67 18.46 -14.84
C GLY A 23 -1.41 19.58 -13.80
N LEU A 24 -1.93 19.45 -12.59
CA LEU A 24 -1.70 20.41 -11.50
C LEU A 24 -0.59 19.92 -10.56
N PRO A 25 0.36 20.81 -10.16
CA PRO A 25 1.45 20.40 -9.31
C PRO A 25 0.99 20.13 -7.87
N VAL A 26 1.58 19.07 -7.27
CA VAL A 26 1.45 18.74 -5.85
C VAL A 26 2.74 19.10 -5.15
N TYR A 27 2.68 19.93 -4.10
CA TYR A 27 3.83 20.38 -3.32
C TYR A 27 3.44 20.75 -1.89
N GLY A 28 4.40 20.65 -0.98
CA GLY A 28 4.19 20.98 0.42
C GLY A 28 4.01 22.47 0.67
N LEU A 29 3.07 22.82 1.56
CA LEU A 29 2.76 24.17 2.01
C LEU A 29 3.18 24.44 3.48
N GLY A 30 3.76 23.43 4.16
CA GLY A 30 4.06 23.46 5.60
C GLY A 30 2.92 22.89 6.45
N GLY A 31 3.25 22.49 7.69
CA GLY A 31 2.25 21.95 8.62
C GLY A 31 1.56 20.67 8.14
N GLY A 32 2.23 19.84 7.32
CA GLY A 32 1.65 18.64 6.73
C GLY A 32 0.60 18.89 5.64
N VAL A 33 0.42 20.15 5.23
CA VAL A 33 -0.52 20.56 4.17
C VAL A 33 0.20 20.53 2.82
N SER A 34 -0.45 20.01 1.81
CA SER A 34 0.02 20.06 0.41
C SER A 34 -1.04 20.73 -0.48
N SER A 35 -0.57 21.39 -1.55
CA SER A 35 -1.44 21.76 -2.67
C SER A 35 -1.81 20.48 -3.42
N PHE A 36 -3.09 20.19 -3.54
CA PHE A 36 -3.62 19.04 -4.26
C PHE A 36 -4.83 19.50 -5.08
N LEU A 37 -4.78 19.29 -6.40
CA LEU A 37 -5.79 19.81 -7.34
C LEU A 37 -6.00 21.32 -7.22
N GLY A 38 -4.94 22.06 -6.88
CA GLY A 38 -4.99 23.53 -6.71
C GLY A 38 -5.51 24.03 -5.37
N GLU A 39 -5.91 23.13 -4.47
CA GLU A 39 -6.44 23.46 -3.14
C GLU A 39 -5.54 22.91 -2.03
N PRO A 40 -5.48 23.56 -0.84
CA PRO A 40 -4.72 23.05 0.30
C PRO A 40 -5.45 21.88 0.97
N HIS A 41 -4.74 20.73 1.08
CA HIS A 41 -5.24 19.55 1.77
C HIS A 41 -4.26 19.10 2.86
N GLN A 42 -4.79 18.64 4.01
CA GLN A 42 -3.98 17.98 5.04
C GLN A 42 -3.61 16.56 4.54
N MET A 43 -2.37 16.39 4.11
CA MET A 43 -1.87 15.13 3.54
C MET A 43 -1.01 14.33 4.52
N MET A 44 -0.44 15.00 5.51
CA MET A 44 0.37 14.45 6.59
C MET A 44 -0.06 15.04 7.93
N PRO A 45 0.31 14.46 9.07
CA PRO A 45 0.05 15.07 10.35
C PRO A 45 0.72 16.45 10.48
N PRO A 46 0.09 17.42 11.19
CA PRO A 46 0.60 18.79 11.30
C PRO A 46 2.03 18.92 11.85
N TYR A 47 2.49 17.96 12.66
CA TYR A 47 3.87 17.95 13.20
C TYR A 47 4.94 17.54 12.16
N MET A 48 4.56 17.08 10.99
CA MET A 48 5.46 16.91 9.84
C MET A 48 5.55 18.23 9.07
N ASP A 49 6.02 19.27 9.76
CA ASP A 49 5.93 20.67 9.34
C ASP A 49 6.77 21.00 8.09
N ASP A 50 7.88 20.29 7.89
CA ASP A 50 8.76 20.45 6.73
C ASP A 50 8.27 19.73 5.46
N ASN A 51 7.15 19.04 5.53
CA ASN A 51 6.58 18.23 4.45
C ASN A 51 7.53 17.13 3.91
N ILE A 52 8.55 16.74 4.68
CA ILE A 52 9.43 15.62 4.36
C ILE A 52 8.83 14.34 4.95
N ASN A 53 8.79 13.28 4.15
CA ASN A 53 8.34 11.95 4.57
C ASN A 53 9.41 10.91 4.25
N ASN A 54 10.51 10.95 5.01
CA ASN A 54 11.67 10.11 4.74
C ASN A 54 11.65 8.75 5.47
N ALA A 55 12.56 7.88 5.07
CA ALA A 55 12.68 6.53 5.63
C ALA A 55 12.99 6.53 7.13
N GLU A 56 13.77 7.48 7.63
CA GLU A 56 14.15 7.55 9.05
C GLU A 56 12.93 7.84 9.95
N ARG A 57 12.00 8.67 9.49
CA ARG A 57 10.74 8.93 10.18
C ARG A 57 9.85 7.70 10.22
N LEU A 58 9.73 7.01 9.08
CA LEU A 58 8.96 5.78 9.03
C LEU A 58 9.61 4.68 9.89
N LEU A 59 10.92 4.49 9.85
CA LEU A 59 11.65 3.53 10.68
C LEU A 59 11.36 3.72 12.17
N ALA A 60 11.35 4.96 12.66
CA ALA A 60 11.03 5.24 14.06
C ALA A 60 9.60 4.80 14.41
N ASN A 61 8.64 5.02 13.50
CA ASN A 61 7.25 4.57 13.66
C ASN A 61 7.13 3.04 13.55
N MET A 62 7.83 2.42 12.58
CA MET A 62 7.88 0.96 12.43
C MET A 62 8.40 0.28 13.69
N ASP A 63 9.51 0.75 14.23
CA ASP A 63 10.10 0.19 15.45
C ASP A 63 9.17 0.32 16.66
N TYR A 64 8.47 1.46 16.79
CA TYR A 64 7.50 1.69 17.85
C TYR A 64 6.23 0.84 17.69
N ALA A 65 5.80 0.59 16.46
CA ALA A 65 4.64 -0.22 16.14
C ALA A 65 4.97 -1.72 15.95
N GLN A 66 6.25 -2.12 16.03
CA GLN A 66 6.73 -3.49 15.81
C GLN A 66 6.54 -4.00 14.38
N VAL A 67 6.58 -3.09 13.39
CA VAL A 67 6.49 -3.43 11.95
C VAL A 67 7.87 -3.82 11.42
N ASN A 68 7.98 -5.03 10.89
CA ASN A 68 9.23 -5.62 10.44
C ASN A 68 9.75 -5.01 9.15
N LEU A 69 8.88 -4.87 8.15
CA LEU A 69 9.21 -4.43 6.82
C LEU A 69 8.04 -3.65 6.22
N CYS A 70 8.34 -2.65 5.41
CA CYS A 70 7.36 -1.94 4.61
C CYS A 70 7.64 -2.12 3.11
N VAL A 71 6.56 -2.18 2.33
CA VAL A 71 6.61 -2.09 0.87
C VAL A 71 6.30 -0.65 0.47
N VAL A 72 7.31 0.05 -0.04
CA VAL A 72 7.18 1.43 -0.48
C VAL A 72 6.60 1.44 -1.88
N THR A 73 5.36 1.87 -1.97
CA THR A 73 4.69 2.17 -3.23
C THR A 73 4.90 3.65 -3.58
N GLN A 74 4.55 4.05 -4.78
CA GLN A 74 4.63 5.45 -5.19
C GLN A 74 3.29 5.88 -5.78
N GLU A 75 3.01 7.16 -5.70
CA GLU A 75 1.85 7.80 -6.28
C GLU A 75 2.27 8.98 -7.17
N TYR A 76 1.48 9.34 -8.17
CA TYR A 76 1.74 10.52 -8.99
C TYR A 76 1.80 11.81 -8.18
N MET A 77 1.06 11.88 -7.06
CA MET A 77 1.11 13.04 -6.15
C MET A 77 2.44 13.18 -5.42
N ASP A 78 3.19 12.10 -5.22
CA ASP A 78 4.49 12.15 -4.55
C ASP A 78 5.60 12.60 -5.52
N GLY A 79 5.37 12.46 -6.81
CA GLY A 79 6.38 12.53 -7.85
C GLY A 79 7.21 11.25 -7.92
N ASN A 80 8.06 11.13 -8.94
CA ASN A 80 8.92 9.97 -9.09
C ASN A 80 10.08 9.99 -8.09
N GLN A 81 10.03 9.10 -7.12
CA GLN A 81 11.01 8.97 -6.04
C GLN A 81 12.05 7.86 -6.28
N ASP A 82 12.16 7.29 -7.48
CA ASP A 82 13.03 6.16 -7.80
C ASP A 82 14.48 6.37 -7.32
N ALA A 83 15.04 7.54 -7.58
CA ALA A 83 16.42 7.85 -7.19
C ALA A 83 16.62 7.90 -5.66
N TYR A 84 15.62 8.36 -4.93
CA TYR A 84 15.62 8.37 -3.47
C TYR A 84 15.42 6.95 -2.91
N LEU A 85 14.46 6.20 -3.44
CA LEU A 85 14.15 4.86 -2.95
C LEU A 85 15.30 3.87 -3.14
N LEU A 86 16.09 3.99 -4.23
CA LEU A 86 17.30 3.19 -4.39
C LEU A 86 18.32 3.44 -3.27
N LYS A 87 18.48 4.69 -2.79
CA LYS A 87 19.32 5.01 -1.62
C LYS A 87 18.75 4.44 -0.33
N VAL A 88 17.41 4.49 -0.17
CA VAL A 88 16.73 3.88 0.99
C VAL A 88 16.99 2.38 1.04
N ARG A 89 16.86 1.69 -0.10
CA ARG A 89 17.13 0.25 -0.20
C ARG A 89 18.58 -0.09 0.12
N GLU A 90 19.54 0.67 -0.40
CA GLU A 90 20.97 0.49 -0.11
C GLU A 90 21.24 0.62 1.40
N LYS A 91 20.63 1.61 2.05
CA LYS A 91 20.84 1.92 3.47
C LYS A 91 20.10 0.98 4.40
N TYR A 92 18.91 0.51 4.04
CA TYR A 92 18.00 -0.28 4.88
C TYR A 92 17.43 -1.50 4.15
N PRO A 93 18.25 -2.40 3.60
CA PRO A 93 17.81 -3.47 2.69
C PRO A 93 16.84 -4.48 3.33
N GLU A 94 16.87 -4.62 4.66
CA GLU A 94 16.02 -5.57 5.40
C GLU A 94 14.72 -4.93 5.90
N ARG A 95 14.53 -3.62 5.69
CA ARG A 95 13.38 -2.88 6.23
C ARG A 95 12.45 -2.36 5.16
N PHE A 96 12.93 -2.19 3.91
CA PHE A 96 12.14 -1.64 2.83
C PHE A 96 12.27 -2.47 1.55
N TRP A 97 11.14 -2.89 1.03
CA TRP A 97 10.97 -3.25 -0.37
C TRP A 97 10.44 -2.03 -1.11
N ILE A 98 10.88 -1.84 -2.35
CA ILE A 98 10.60 -0.63 -3.10
C ILE A 98 10.01 -0.93 -4.48
N CYS A 99 9.00 -0.17 -4.88
CA CYS A 99 8.44 -0.19 -6.22
C CYS A 99 8.92 1.02 -7.02
N SER A 100 9.27 0.82 -8.30
CA SER A 100 9.39 1.92 -9.24
C SER A 100 8.01 2.41 -9.67
N LEU A 101 7.88 3.67 -10.07
CA LEU A 101 6.64 4.25 -10.55
C LEU A 101 6.52 4.11 -12.07
N TYR A 102 5.40 3.57 -12.54
CA TYR A 102 5.03 3.61 -13.96
C TYR A 102 4.38 4.95 -14.32
N GLU A 103 4.97 5.68 -15.25
CA GLU A 103 4.53 7.00 -15.67
C GLU A 103 4.08 7.05 -17.15
N GLU A 104 3.46 5.99 -17.65
CA GLU A 104 3.00 5.86 -19.04
C GLU A 104 4.11 6.08 -20.10
N ARG A 105 5.35 5.72 -19.73
CA ARG A 105 6.54 5.79 -20.59
C ARG A 105 7.24 4.45 -20.62
N ASP A 106 7.98 4.18 -21.69
CA ASP A 106 8.69 2.91 -21.88
C ASP A 106 10.00 2.82 -21.07
N ASP A 107 10.44 3.91 -20.45
CA ASP A 107 11.69 4.01 -19.69
C ASP A 107 11.53 3.69 -18.19
N TYR A 108 10.38 3.12 -17.77
CA TYR A 108 10.18 2.67 -16.39
C TYR A 108 11.19 1.61 -15.97
N ARG A 109 11.56 1.63 -14.70
CA ARG A 109 12.62 0.80 -14.15
C ARG A 109 12.07 -0.45 -13.47
N LEU A 110 12.72 -1.59 -13.69
CA LEU A 110 12.53 -2.81 -12.90
C LEU A 110 13.82 -3.22 -12.20
N GLU A 111 14.98 -2.89 -12.77
CA GLU A 111 16.27 -3.18 -12.16
C GLU A 111 16.50 -2.33 -10.91
N GLY A 112 16.92 -2.98 -9.83
CA GLY A 112 17.08 -2.34 -8.52
C GLY A 112 15.79 -2.22 -7.70
N PHE A 113 14.62 -2.54 -8.27
CA PHE A 113 13.33 -2.51 -7.58
C PHE A 113 12.80 -3.93 -7.34
N ASP A 114 11.89 -4.05 -6.36
CA ASP A 114 11.22 -5.32 -6.05
C ASP A 114 9.95 -5.49 -6.87
N GLY A 115 9.30 -4.37 -7.19
CA GLY A 115 8.08 -4.33 -7.98
C GLY A 115 7.93 -3.05 -8.80
N LEU A 116 6.82 -2.99 -9.52
CA LEU A 116 6.37 -1.81 -10.28
C LEU A 116 5.02 -1.35 -9.72
N LYS A 117 4.90 -0.07 -9.43
CA LYS A 117 3.62 0.55 -9.02
C LYS A 117 2.95 1.20 -10.22
N ILE A 118 1.66 0.92 -10.40
CA ILE A 118 0.80 1.48 -11.46
C ILE A 118 -0.44 2.10 -10.81
N CYS A 119 -0.59 3.41 -10.92
CA CYS A 119 -1.79 4.13 -10.49
C CYS A 119 -2.84 4.03 -11.61
N ALA A 120 -3.42 2.83 -11.79
CA ALA A 120 -4.23 2.48 -12.95
C ALA A 120 -5.49 3.35 -13.10
N GLY A 121 -6.07 3.79 -11.99
CA GLY A 121 -7.20 4.72 -11.99
C GLY A 121 -6.87 6.15 -12.45
N ARG A 122 -5.57 6.49 -12.56
CA ARG A 122 -5.08 7.82 -12.94
C ARG A 122 -4.39 7.86 -14.32
N LEU A 123 -4.33 6.73 -15.01
CA LEU A 123 -3.75 6.69 -16.35
C LEU A 123 -4.56 7.55 -17.31
N ALA A 124 -3.89 8.24 -18.23
CA ALA A 124 -4.54 9.01 -19.29
C ALA A 124 -5.36 8.09 -20.21
N ASP A 125 -4.85 6.88 -20.49
CA ASP A 125 -5.57 5.85 -21.20
C ASP A 125 -6.08 4.78 -20.23
N GLN A 126 -7.40 4.70 -20.07
CA GLN A 126 -8.06 3.79 -19.14
C GLN A 126 -8.23 2.35 -19.68
N ASP A 127 -7.79 2.06 -20.91
CA ASP A 127 -7.76 0.70 -21.46
C ASP A 127 -6.56 -0.07 -20.92
N LEU A 128 -6.74 -0.77 -19.79
CA LEU A 128 -5.66 -1.51 -19.13
C LEU A 128 -5.04 -2.61 -20.02
N LYS A 129 -5.73 -3.11 -21.04
CA LYS A 129 -5.18 -4.14 -21.93
C LYS A 129 -3.91 -3.67 -22.64
N LYS A 130 -3.75 -2.36 -22.82
CA LYS A 130 -2.54 -1.75 -23.38
C LYS A 130 -1.32 -1.92 -22.50
N LEU A 131 -1.52 -2.21 -21.21
CA LEU A 131 -0.42 -2.54 -20.28
C LEU A 131 0.11 -3.97 -20.42
N LEU A 132 -0.44 -4.81 -21.30
CA LEU A 132 0.02 -6.19 -21.49
C LEU A 132 1.55 -6.31 -21.69
N PRO A 133 2.22 -5.44 -22.48
CA PRO A 133 3.68 -5.51 -22.58
C PRO A 133 4.41 -5.22 -21.26
N VAL A 134 3.87 -4.30 -20.44
CA VAL A 134 4.40 -3.95 -19.12
C VAL A 134 4.27 -5.14 -18.17
N PHE A 135 3.11 -5.80 -18.15
CA PHE A 135 2.82 -6.96 -17.33
C PHE A 135 3.74 -8.14 -17.69
N LYS A 136 3.87 -8.44 -18.99
CA LYS A 136 4.79 -9.50 -19.46
C LYS A 136 6.24 -9.23 -19.07
N ARG A 137 6.70 -8.00 -19.23
CA ARG A 137 8.07 -7.62 -18.84
C ARG A 137 8.28 -7.78 -17.33
N ALA A 138 7.31 -7.42 -16.49
CA ALA A 138 7.37 -7.63 -15.04
C ALA A 138 7.42 -9.12 -14.69
N GLU A 139 6.55 -9.95 -15.31
CA GLU A 139 6.53 -11.40 -15.15
C GLU A 139 7.87 -12.04 -15.52
N GLU A 140 8.41 -11.74 -16.70
CA GLU A 140 9.71 -12.22 -17.18
C GLU A 140 10.87 -11.81 -16.29
N SER A 141 10.76 -10.65 -15.64
CA SER A 141 11.76 -10.13 -14.72
C SER A 141 11.60 -10.65 -13.28
N GLY A 142 10.56 -11.47 -13.01
CA GLY A 142 10.23 -11.95 -11.67
C GLY A 142 9.85 -10.84 -10.68
N LYS A 143 9.28 -9.73 -11.18
CA LYS A 143 8.85 -8.59 -10.38
C LYS A 143 7.34 -8.62 -10.19
N PHE A 144 6.86 -8.20 -8.99
CA PHE A 144 5.44 -8.02 -8.80
C PHE A 144 4.95 -6.67 -9.34
N ILE A 145 3.66 -6.57 -9.59
CA ILE A 145 2.98 -5.30 -9.89
C ILE A 145 2.01 -4.97 -8.76
N GLY A 146 2.13 -3.76 -8.22
CA GLY A 146 1.14 -3.15 -7.34
C GLY A 146 0.28 -2.18 -8.12
N LEU A 147 -1.06 -2.29 -8.01
CA LEU A 147 -2.00 -1.44 -8.74
C LEU A 147 -2.99 -0.76 -7.81
N ASP A 148 -3.29 0.51 -8.12
CA ASP A 148 -4.51 1.17 -7.65
C ASP A 148 -5.46 1.28 -8.84
N LEU A 149 -6.49 0.46 -8.84
CA LEU A 149 -7.50 0.46 -9.90
C LEU A 149 -8.44 1.67 -9.74
N ALA A 150 -9.13 2.04 -10.82
CA ALA A 150 -10.21 3.00 -10.73
C ALA A 150 -11.33 2.49 -9.81
N ASP A 151 -12.02 3.42 -9.14
CA ASP A 151 -13.07 3.13 -8.17
C ASP A 151 -14.15 2.19 -8.74
N GLY A 152 -14.57 1.24 -7.92
CA GLY A 152 -15.59 0.26 -8.25
C GLY A 152 -15.10 -0.81 -9.24
N ASP A 153 -15.98 -1.23 -10.15
CA ASP A 153 -15.74 -2.35 -11.07
C ASP A 153 -15.22 -1.97 -12.46
N LYS A 154 -14.98 -0.68 -12.70
CA LYS A 154 -14.71 -0.12 -14.04
C LYS A 154 -13.57 -0.81 -14.80
N GLN A 155 -12.52 -1.22 -14.11
CA GLN A 155 -11.33 -1.81 -14.70
C GLN A 155 -11.19 -3.32 -14.43
N THR A 156 -12.12 -3.95 -13.72
CA THR A 156 -11.99 -5.35 -13.29
C THR A 156 -11.94 -6.35 -14.44
N LYS A 157 -12.70 -6.10 -15.53
CA LYS A 157 -12.68 -6.97 -16.73
C LYS A 157 -11.35 -6.92 -17.47
N ASP A 158 -10.79 -5.73 -17.61
CA ASP A 158 -9.49 -5.54 -18.26
C ASP A 158 -8.37 -6.11 -17.38
N MET A 159 -8.51 -5.94 -16.06
CA MET A 159 -7.58 -6.52 -15.10
C MET A 159 -7.61 -8.05 -15.15
N GLN A 160 -8.80 -8.68 -15.21
CA GLN A 160 -8.90 -10.14 -15.38
C GLN A 160 -8.23 -10.61 -16.67
N TYR A 161 -8.39 -9.87 -17.78
CA TYR A 161 -7.67 -10.19 -19.03
C TYR A 161 -6.15 -10.18 -18.85
N LEU A 162 -5.60 -9.20 -18.12
CA LEU A 162 -4.15 -9.13 -17.86
C LEU A 162 -3.68 -10.26 -16.95
N ILE A 163 -4.46 -10.61 -15.92
CA ILE A 163 -4.19 -11.75 -15.04
C ILE A 163 -4.14 -13.06 -15.84
N ASP A 164 -5.12 -13.28 -16.71
CA ASP A 164 -5.18 -14.49 -17.54
C ASP A 164 -4.01 -14.58 -18.54
N ALA A 165 -3.54 -13.43 -19.03
CA ALA A 165 -2.44 -13.33 -19.98
C ALA A 165 -1.05 -13.46 -19.32
N CYS A 166 -0.93 -13.25 -18.01
CA CYS A 166 0.29 -13.29 -17.22
C CYS A 166 0.07 -14.13 -15.93
N PRO A 167 -0.12 -15.46 -16.07
CA PRO A 167 -0.56 -16.32 -14.97
C PRO A 167 0.47 -16.49 -13.85
N ASP A 168 1.76 -16.28 -14.11
CA ASP A 168 2.83 -16.39 -13.12
C ASP A 168 3.18 -15.05 -12.45
N LEU A 169 2.61 -13.94 -12.95
CA LEU A 169 2.83 -12.62 -12.41
C LEU A 169 2.17 -12.47 -11.03
N LYS A 170 2.94 -12.06 -10.05
CA LYS A 170 2.41 -11.66 -8.73
C LYS A 170 1.83 -10.25 -8.80
N ILE A 171 0.61 -10.08 -8.34
CA ILE A 171 -0.14 -8.81 -8.41
C ILE A 171 -0.73 -8.48 -7.05
N THR A 172 -0.57 -7.21 -6.61
CA THR A 172 -1.32 -6.64 -5.49
C THR A 172 -2.28 -5.57 -5.99
N ILE A 173 -3.52 -5.58 -5.49
CA ILE A 173 -4.51 -4.54 -5.73
C ILE A 173 -4.67 -3.74 -4.45
N GLY A 174 -4.45 -2.44 -4.55
CA GLY A 174 -4.39 -1.52 -3.43
C GLY A 174 -5.74 -1.01 -2.93
N HIS A 175 -5.68 -0.32 -1.78
CA HIS A 175 -6.80 0.42 -1.17
C HIS A 175 -8.07 -0.37 -0.94
N PHE A 176 -7.96 -1.71 -0.84
CA PHE A 176 -9.12 -2.59 -0.61
C PHE A 176 -10.27 -2.35 -1.60
N GLY A 177 -9.89 -2.07 -2.88
CA GLY A 177 -10.86 -1.76 -3.93
C GLY A 177 -11.65 -0.47 -3.70
N MET A 178 -11.16 0.46 -2.87
CA MET A 178 -11.90 1.65 -2.42
C MET A 178 -13.25 1.27 -1.79
N VAL A 179 -13.19 0.50 -0.73
CA VAL A 179 -14.30 -0.20 -0.04
C VAL A 179 -15.56 0.64 0.30
N THR A 180 -15.46 1.96 0.24
CA THR A 180 -16.60 2.87 0.41
C THR A 180 -17.31 3.20 -0.91
N THR A 181 -16.84 2.66 -2.03
CA THR A 181 -17.40 2.88 -3.38
C THR A 181 -18.17 1.66 -3.85
N GLU A 182 -19.30 1.85 -4.53
CA GLU A 182 -20.09 0.76 -5.12
C GLU A 182 -19.24 -0.07 -6.10
N GLY A 183 -19.36 -1.40 -6.04
CA GLY A 183 -18.63 -2.33 -6.92
C GLY A 183 -17.23 -2.71 -6.43
N TRP A 184 -16.79 -2.28 -5.25
CA TRP A 184 -15.48 -2.64 -4.69
C TRP A 184 -15.28 -4.15 -4.54
N GLN A 185 -16.34 -4.91 -4.30
CA GLN A 185 -16.31 -6.37 -4.16
C GLN A 185 -15.78 -7.06 -5.43
N GLU A 186 -16.02 -6.47 -6.60
CA GLU A 186 -15.52 -7.01 -7.87
C GLU A 186 -13.99 -6.92 -7.96
N GLN A 187 -13.37 -5.89 -7.36
CA GLN A 187 -11.92 -5.82 -7.25
C GLN A 187 -11.37 -6.90 -6.30
N ILE A 188 -12.04 -7.10 -5.15
CA ILE A 188 -11.68 -8.16 -4.20
C ILE A 188 -11.77 -9.55 -4.86
N ALA A 189 -12.80 -9.77 -5.68
CA ALA A 189 -13.00 -11.04 -6.36
C ALA A 189 -11.86 -11.42 -7.32
N LEU A 190 -11.06 -10.47 -7.82
CA LEU A 190 -9.87 -10.75 -8.61
C LEU A 190 -8.83 -11.57 -7.83
N ALA A 191 -8.81 -11.47 -6.50
CA ALA A 191 -7.91 -12.25 -5.66
C ALA A 191 -8.27 -13.74 -5.55
N LYS A 192 -9.37 -14.20 -6.17
CA LYS A 192 -9.61 -15.64 -6.39
C LYS A 192 -8.58 -16.26 -7.34
N ASN A 193 -7.90 -15.43 -8.13
CA ASN A 193 -6.76 -15.88 -8.94
C ASN A 193 -5.55 -16.17 -8.05
N PRO A 194 -4.74 -17.22 -8.34
CA PRO A 194 -3.70 -17.71 -7.43
C PRO A 194 -2.67 -16.66 -7.00
N ASN A 195 -2.19 -15.84 -7.94
CA ASN A 195 -1.11 -14.89 -7.75
C ASN A 195 -1.57 -13.45 -7.50
N VAL A 196 -2.88 -13.24 -7.28
CA VAL A 196 -3.46 -11.93 -6.97
C VAL A 196 -3.78 -11.82 -5.49
N TYR A 197 -3.38 -10.72 -4.87
CA TYR A 197 -3.63 -10.38 -3.47
C TYR A 197 -4.19 -8.98 -3.36
N ILE A 198 -4.90 -8.71 -2.27
CA ILE A 198 -5.47 -7.40 -1.95
C ILE A 198 -4.72 -6.83 -0.75
N GLU A 199 -4.31 -5.58 -0.80
CA GLU A 199 -3.77 -4.89 0.37
C GLU A 199 -4.71 -3.75 0.81
N SER A 200 -4.68 -3.46 2.12
CA SER A 200 -5.67 -2.63 2.79
C SER A 200 -5.27 -1.17 2.94
N GLY A 201 -4.36 -0.67 2.13
CA GLY A 201 -3.92 0.72 2.22
C GLY A 201 -5.10 1.69 2.40
N GLY A 202 -5.07 2.47 3.49
CA GLY A 202 -6.02 3.53 3.68
C GLY A 202 -7.36 3.20 4.35
N LEU A 203 -7.58 2.00 4.89
CA LEU A 203 -8.84 1.70 5.60
C LEU A 203 -9.18 2.73 6.68
N THR A 204 -8.20 3.26 7.38
CA THR A 204 -8.42 4.26 8.45
C THR A 204 -8.97 5.58 7.92
N TRP A 205 -8.45 6.12 6.83
CA TRP A 205 -8.96 7.34 6.25
C TRP A 205 -10.22 7.13 5.40
N LEU A 206 -10.42 5.95 4.81
CA LEU A 206 -11.69 5.60 4.15
C LEU A 206 -12.86 5.62 5.15
N PHE A 207 -12.59 5.22 6.39
CA PHE A 207 -13.58 5.22 7.48
C PHE A 207 -13.31 6.34 8.50
N HIS A 208 -12.68 7.45 8.12
CA HIS A 208 -12.31 8.55 9.04
C HIS A 208 -13.47 9.17 9.83
N LYS A 209 -14.72 8.99 9.38
CA LYS A 209 -15.92 9.41 10.13
C LYS A 209 -16.19 8.56 11.35
N GLU A 210 -15.58 7.39 11.44
CA GLU A 210 -15.57 6.55 12.62
C GLU A 210 -14.31 6.82 13.42
N PHE A 211 -14.41 6.68 14.74
CA PHE A 211 -13.24 6.65 15.59
C PHE A 211 -12.72 5.24 15.75
N TYR A 212 -11.47 5.13 16.24
CA TYR A 212 -10.92 3.87 16.73
C TYR A 212 -11.98 3.11 17.57
N PRO A 213 -12.21 1.82 17.36
CA PRO A 213 -11.41 0.88 16.57
C PRO A 213 -11.93 0.58 15.14
N TYR A 214 -12.61 1.49 14.47
CA TYR A 214 -13.03 1.37 13.08
C TYR A 214 -13.88 0.10 12.79
N PRO A 215 -15.06 -0.06 13.39
CA PRO A 215 -15.87 -1.28 13.26
C PRO A 215 -16.26 -1.60 11.82
N SER A 216 -16.55 -0.58 10.99
CA SER A 216 -16.90 -0.79 9.58
C SER A 216 -15.70 -1.23 8.74
N ALA A 217 -14.48 -0.78 9.08
CA ALA A 217 -13.26 -1.26 8.43
C ALA A 217 -13.04 -2.76 8.72
N ILE A 218 -13.28 -3.19 9.96
CA ILE A 218 -13.20 -4.61 10.33
C ILE A 218 -14.27 -5.42 9.59
N ASP A 219 -15.52 -4.92 9.50
CA ASP A 219 -16.59 -5.60 8.78
C ASP A 219 -16.27 -5.74 7.28
N ALA A 220 -15.65 -4.72 6.67
CA ALA A 220 -15.18 -4.79 5.30
C ALA A 220 -14.07 -5.84 5.09
N ILE A 221 -13.13 -5.98 6.04
CA ILE A 221 -12.11 -7.06 6.00
C ILE A 221 -12.78 -8.44 6.04
N LEU A 222 -13.79 -8.61 6.89
CA LEU A 222 -14.52 -9.89 6.99
C LEU A 222 -15.32 -10.19 5.73
N GLU A 223 -15.95 -9.19 5.12
CA GLU A 223 -16.63 -9.34 3.83
C GLU A 223 -15.66 -9.73 2.72
N ALA A 224 -14.51 -9.07 2.63
CA ALA A 224 -13.46 -9.43 1.66
C ALA A 224 -12.94 -10.85 1.88
N ARG A 225 -12.73 -11.26 3.13
CA ARG A 225 -12.38 -12.64 3.49
C ARG A 225 -13.41 -13.64 2.95
N ASP A 226 -14.69 -13.32 3.08
CA ASP A 226 -15.76 -14.21 2.61
C ASP A 226 -15.83 -14.29 1.07
N ILE A 227 -15.28 -13.27 0.35
CA ILE A 227 -15.20 -13.26 -1.11
C ILE A 227 -14.00 -14.06 -1.62
N CYS A 228 -12.79 -13.84 -1.10
CA CYS A 228 -11.56 -14.38 -1.67
C CYS A 228 -10.70 -15.25 -0.72
N GLY A 229 -11.06 -15.33 0.55
CA GLY A 229 -10.25 -15.99 1.59
C GLY A 229 -9.33 -15.02 2.33
N MET A 230 -9.12 -15.26 3.64
CA MET A 230 -8.21 -14.44 4.45
C MET A 230 -6.76 -14.52 3.96
N ASP A 231 -6.37 -15.63 3.39
CA ASP A 231 -5.03 -15.91 2.86
C ASP A 231 -4.63 -15.05 1.65
N LYS A 232 -5.56 -14.27 1.12
CA LYS A 232 -5.39 -13.34 0.00
C LYS A 232 -5.31 -11.87 0.41
N LEU A 233 -5.53 -11.56 1.68
CA LEU A 233 -5.63 -10.21 2.19
C LEU A 233 -4.36 -9.83 2.97
N MET A 234 -3.81 -8.64 2.72
CA MET A 234 -2.64 -8.09 3.39
C MET A 234 -2.95 -6.75 4.02
N TRP A 235 -2.34 -6.47 5.16
CA TRP A 235 -2.40 -5.17 5.78
C TRP A 235 -1.47 -4.19 5.07
N GLY A 236 -1.97 -2.98 4.79
CA GLY A 236 -1.24 -1.81 4.37
C GLY A 236 -1.79 -0.59 5.12
N SER A 237 -0.93 0.31 5.55
CA SER A 237 -1.33 1.47 6.34
C SER A 237 -1.73 2.68 5.51
N ASP A 238 -1.16 2.83 4.32
CA ASP A 238 -1.14 4.07 3.56
C ASP A 238 -0.45 5.23 4.34
N TYR A 239 0.67 4.90 5.01
CA TYR A 239 1.52 5.90 5.65
C TYR A 239 2.10 6.87 4.60
N PRO A 240 2.12 8.18 4.81
CA PRO A 240 1.86 8.89 6.05
C PRO A 240 0.40 9.32 6.24
N ARG A 241 -0.47 9.12 5.25
CA ARG A 241 -1.84 9.62 5.28
C ARG A 241 -2.65 9.09 6.46
N THR A 242 -2.51 7.82 6.79
CA THR A 242 -3.17 7.23 7.96
C THR A 242 -2.92 8.00 9.25
N MET A 243 -1.77 8.68 9.35
CA MET A 243 -1.38 9.44 10.54
C MET A 243 -2.07 10.80 10.66
N THR A 244 -2.87 11.22 9.69
CA THR A 244 -3.76 12.38 9.85
C THR A 244 -4.94 12.05 10.78
N ASP A 245 -5.32 10.77 10.89
CA ASP A 245 -6.45 10.30 11.69
C ASP A 245 -6.01 9.64 13.00
N ILE A 246 -4.99 8.76 12.94
CA ILE A 246 -4.50 7.99 14.09
C ILE A 246 -2.99 7.84 14.07
N SER A 247 -2.39 7.39 15.18
CA SER A 247 -0.98 7.01 15.19
C SER A 247 -0.72 5.76 14.35
N TYR A 248 0.49 5.64 13.79
CA TYR A 248 0.89 4.45 13.03
C TYR A 248 0.74 3.15 13.85
N LYS A 249 1.08 3.18 15.15
CA LYS A 249 0.85 2.04 16.06
C LYS A 249 -0.64 1.70 16.19
N SER A 250 -1.52 2.69 16.21
CA SER A 250 -2.97 2.46 16.28
C SER A 250 -3.52 1.84 14.98
N ALA A 251 -2.89 2.12 13.83
CA ALA A 251 -3.25 1.49 12.55
C ALA A 251 -2.95 -0.03 12.53
N VAL A 252 -2.00 -0.51 13.32
CA VAL A 252 -1.79 -1.94 13.57
C VAL A 252 -2.79 -2.46 14.61
N ARG A 253 -2.96 -1.71 15.70
CA ARG A 253 -3.68 -2.18 16.88
C ARG A 253 -5.16 -2.42 16.66
N PHE A 254 -5.85 -1.65 15.84
CA PHE A 254 -7.28 -1.87 15.62
C PHE A 254 -7.56 -3.24 14.97
N ILE A 255 -6.62 -3.75 14.16
CA ILE A 255 -6.65 -5.13 13.63
C ILE A 255 -6.25 -6.13 14.73
N ALA A 256 -5.13 -5.89 15.40
CA ALA A 256 -4.58 -6.82 16.39
C ALA A 256 -5.51 -7.03 17.60
N GLU A 257 -6.30 -6.01 17.95
CA GLU A 257 -7.17 -6.02 19.15
C GLU A 257 -8.64 -6.33 18.85
N THR A 258 -9.05 -6.42 17.57
CA THR A 258 -10.45 -6.72 17.26
C THR A 258 -10.85 -8.11 17.77
N PRO A 259 -12.00 -8.26 18.43
CA PRO A 259 -12.53 -9.57 18.82
C PRO A 259 -13.21 -10.32 17.66
N LYS A 260 -13.43 -9.68 16.51
CA LYS A 260 -14.14 -10.25 15.36
C LYS A 260 -13.28 -11.17 14.48
N MET A 261 -11.97 -11.18 14.68
CA MET A 261 -11.01 -12.03 13.96
C MET A 261 -10.32 -12.99 14.91
N THR A 262 -10.08 -14.21 14.47
CA THR A 262 -9.23 -15.18 15.17
C THR A 262 -7.76 -14.72 15.15
N GLU A 263 -6.93 -15.22 16.09
CA GLU A 263 -5.49 -14.89 16.09
C GLU A 263 -4.80 -15.33 14.79
N ALA A 264 -5.17 -16.49 14.24
CA ALA A 264 -4.65 -16.95 12.95
C ALA A 264 -5.02 -16.01 11.77
N GLU A 265 -6.24 -15.47 11.76
CA GLU A 265 -6.64 -14.47 10.74
C GLU A 265 -5.87 -13.16 10.90
N LYS A 266 -5.64 -12.71 12.13
CA LYS A 266 -4.82 -11.52 12.41
C LYS A 266 -3.37 -11.72 11.99
N ASP A 267 -2.77 -12.87 12.30
CA ASP A 267 -1.39 -13.18 11.91
C ASP A 267 -1.27 -13.27 10.38
N ALA A 268 -2.23 -13.91 9.71
CA ALA A 268 -2.29 -13.97 8.26
C ALA A 268 -2.37 -12.57 7.63
N PHE A 269 -3.34 -11.75 8.07
CA PHE A 269 -3.60 -10.42 7.52
C PHE A 269 -2.47 -9.43 7.80
N LEU A 270 -1.93 -9.41 9.03
CA LEU A 270 -0.89 -8.45 9.43
C LEU A 270 0.51 -8.78 8.87
N GLY A 271 0.78 -10.05 8.50
CA GLY A 271 2.14 -10.37 8.06
C GLY A 271 2.33 -11.63 7.26
N GLU A 272 1.76 -12.80 7.65
CA GLU A 272 2.10 -14.07 7.02
C GLU A 272 1.75 -14.13 5.53
N ASN A 273 0.65 -13.49 5.11
CA ASN A 273 0.26 -13.41 3.72
C ASN A 273 1.27 -12.59 2.90
N ALA A 274 1.74 -11.46 3.44
CA ALA A 274 2.77 -10.64 2.81
C ALA A 274 4.12 -11.38 2.76
N VAL A 275 4.52 -12.08 3.84
CA VAL A 275 5.71 -12.92 3.85
C VAL A 275 5.64 -13.95 2.73
N ARG A 276 4.52 -14.63 2.55
CA ARG A 276 4.32 -15.63 1.48
C ARG A 276 4.30 -14.99 0.09
N PHE A 277 3.55 -13.90 -0.07
CA PHE A 277 3.43 -13.21 -1.36
C PHE A 277 4.77 -12.67 -1.84
N TYR A 278 5.47 -11.91 -1.01
CA TYR A 278 6.77 -11.32 -1.36
C TYR A 278 7.93 -12.34 -1.29
N GLY A 279 7.74 -13.50 -0.67
CA GLY A 279 8.81 -14.49 -0.50
C GLY A 279 9.88 -14.05 0.50
N LEU A 280 9.48 -13.39 1.58
CA LEU A 280 10.38 -12.90 2.61
C LEU A 280 10.89 -14.06 3.48
N ASN A 281 12.17 -14.02 3.85
CA ASN A 281 12.79 -15.07 4.65
C ASN A 281 13.24 -14.55 6.02
N ALA A 282 13.24 -15.46 7.01
CA ALA A 282 13.94 -15.30 8.29
C ALA A 282 13.64 -14.00 9.07
N LEU A 283 12.40 -13.53 9.08
CA LEU A 283 11.99 -12.41 9.91
C LEU A 283 11.79 -12.86 11.35
N SER A 284 12.21 -12.02 12.31
CA SER A 284 11.94 -12.20 13.73
C SER A 284 11.09 -11.05 14.26
N PRO A 285 10.16 -11.28 15.18
CA PRO A 285 9.36 -10.20 15.77
C PRO A 285 10.22 -9.09 16.35
N ILE A 286 9.83 -7.85 16.15
CA ILE A 286 10.51 -6.68 16.73
C ILE A 286 10.10 -6.55 18.20
N PRO A 287 11.07 -6.39 19.13
CA PRO A 287 10.77 -6.20 20.54
C PRO A 287 9.93 -4.95 20.79
N GLU A 288 8.95 -5.07 21.70
CA GLU A 288 8.13 -3.91 22.06
C GLU A 288 8.96 -2.83 22.79
N LYS A 289 8.87 -1.60 22.29
CA LYS A 289 9.35 -0.41 23.00
C LYS A 289 8.33 -0.01 24.06
N LYS A 290 8.70 -0.13 25.34
CA LYS A 290 7.83 0.22 26.46
C LYS A 290 7.64 1.73 26.55
N ASN A 291 6.43 2.15 26.87
CA ASN A 291 6.15 3.53 27.29
C ASN A 291 6.79 3.82 28.68
N MET A 292 6.80 5.09 29.07
CA MET A 292 7.39 5.55 30.34
C MET A 292 6.66 5.05 31.63
N LEU A 293 5.64 4.25 31.50
CA LEU A 293 4.87 3.75 32.64
C LEU A 293 5.38 2.39 33.09
#